data_c97c56bb4325cf570fd285fc1cdf505b
#
_entry.id   c97c56bb4325cf570fd285fc1cdf505b
#
_cell.length_a   1.000
_cell.length_b   1.000
_cell.length_c   1.000
_cell.angle_alpha   90.00
_cell.angle_beta   90.00
_cell.angle_gamma   90.00
#
_symmetry.space_group_name_H-M   'P 1'
#
loop_
_entity.id
_entity.type
_entity.pdbx_description
1 polymer ?
#
loop_
_entity_poly.entity_id
_entity_poly.type
_entity_poly.pdbx_seq_one_letter_code
_entity_poly.pdbx_strand_id
1 'polypeptide(L)'
;MPEDFTVNFLYKGVPQEIHCTLRVSTYTYQFLCVIDNTEMILEKDDEGNFRAMEADPFSIKKKKPDPALVRTLIGEMERILHP
;
A
#
# COMPACT_ATOMS: atom_id res chain seq x y z
N MET A 1 0.49 15.91 9.39
CA MET A 1 -0.10 14.87 10.23
C MET A 1 -0.33 13.62 9.44
N PRO A 2 0.09 12.46 9.93
CA PRO A 2 -0.24 11.23 9.25
C PRO A 2 -1.74 10.95 9.38
N GLU A 3 -2.32 10.51 8.30
CA GLU A 3 -3.70 10.10 8.31
C GLU A 3 -3.77 8.59 8.17
N ASP A 4 -4.48 7.96 9.07
CA ASP A 4 -4.70 6.53 9.03
C ASP A 4 -6.05 6.26 8.39
N PHE A 5 -6.08 5.27 7.51
CA PHE A 5 -7.33 4.85 6.92
C PHE A 5 -7.24 3.37 6.58
N THR A 6 -8.38 2.77 6.30
CA THR A 6 -8.46 1.36 5.97
C THR A 6 -9.05 1.21 4.58
N VAL A 7 -8.40 0.40 3.75
CA VAL A 7 -8.90 0.08 2.43
C VAL A 7 -9.53 -1.30 2.48
N ASN A 8 -10.80 -1.37 2.09
CA ASN A 8 -11.55 -2.62 2.07
C ASN A 8 -11.89 -3.00 0.63
N PHE A 9 -11.56 -4.22 0.24
CA PHE A 9 -11.86 -4.69 -1.09
C PHE A 9 -11.90 -6.21 -1.10
N LEU A 10 -12.41 -6.77 -2.18
CA LEU A 10 -12.42 -8.22 -2.37
C LEU A 10 -11.25 -8.62 -3.25
N TYR A 11 -10.52 -9.63 -2.81
CA TYR A 11 -9.44 -10.20 -3.58
C TYR A 11 -9.66 -11.70 -3.69
N LYS A 12 -9.88 -12.17 -4.89
CA LYS A 12 -10.21 -13.57 -5.17
C LYS A 12 -11.37 -14.07 -4.31
N GLY A 13 -12.38 -13.19 -4.14
CA GLY A 13 -13.56 -13.52 -3.35
C GLY A 13 -13.37 -13.44 -1.84
N VAL A 14 -12.19 -13.07 -1.38
CA VAL A 14 -11.89 -12.96 0.04
C VAL A 14 -11.83 -11.49 0.44
N PRO A 15 -12.60 -11.06 1.45
CA PRO A 15 -12.54 -9.68 1.91
C PRO A 15 -11.16 -9.35 2.48
N GLN A 16 -10.64 -8.20 2.09
CA GLN A 16 -9.36 -7.69 2.57
C GLN A 16 -9.59 -6.38 3.30
N GLU A 17 -8.89 -6.21 4.40
CA GLU A 17 -8.91 -4.97 5.16
C GLU A 17 -7.46 -4.57 5.40
N ILE A 18 -7.02 -3.53 4.71
CA ILE A 18 -5.64 -3.12 4.74
C ILE A 18 -5.54 -1.77 5.43
N HIS A 19 -4.78 -1.73 6.51
CA HIS A 19 -4.51 -0.48 7.22
C HIS A 19 -3.41 0.28 6.50
N CYS A 20 -3.68 1.54 6.22
CA CYS A 20 -2.74 2.42 5.53
C CYS A 20 -2.56 3.71 6.30
N THR A 21 -1.34 4.22 6.29
CA THR A 21 -1.02 5.52 6.88
C THR A 21 -0.44 6.39 5.77
N LEU A 22 -1.05 7.55 5.57
CA LEU A 22 -0.55 8.49 4.58
C LEU A 22 0.58 9.32 5.17
N ARG A 23 1.69 9.36 4.45
CA ARG A 23 2.80 10.25 4.77
C ARG A 23 3.02 11.16 3.58
N VAL A 24 3.01 12.45 3.84
CA VAL A 24 3.26 13.45 2.80
C VAL A 24 4.65 14.01 2.99
N SER A 25 5.48 13.89 1.97
CA SER A 25 6.78 14.53 1.96
C SER A 25 6.72 15.71 0.99
N THR A 26 7.83 16.42 0.85
CA THR A 26 7.87 17.63 0.03
C THR A 26 7.44 17.38 -1.42
N TYR A 27 7.78 16.22 -1.95
CA TYR A 27 7.56 15.94 -3.37
C TYR A 27 6.74 14.69 -3.64
N THR A 28 6.47 13.88 -2.63
CA THR A 28 5.82 12.60 -2.86
C THR A 28 4.80 12.29 -1.78
N TYR A 29 3.88 11.39 -2.14
CA TYR A 29 2.98 10.76 -1.18
C TYR A 29 3.44 9.35 -0.96
N GLN A 30 3.50 8.95 0.30
CA GLN A 30 3.83 7.58 0.66
C GLN A 30 2.71 7.01 1.50
N PHE A 31 2.34 5.77 1.23
CA PHE A 31 1.36 5.05 2.03
C PHE A 31 2.05 3.87 2.68
N LEU A 32 2.06 3.88 4.00
CA LEU A 32 2.59 2.75 4.75
C LEU A 32 1.44 1.79 5.00
N CYS A 33 1.51 0.62 4.40
CA CYS A 33 0.43 -0.35 4.45
C CYS A 33 0.91 -1.64 5.09
N VAL A 34 0.04 -2.27 5.88
CA VAL A 34 0.35 -3.56 6.49
C VAL A 34 -0.42 -4.62 5.72
N ILE A 35 0.30 -5.47 5.00
CA ILE A 35 -0.27 -6.53 4.17
C ILE A 35 0.33 -7.85 4.66
N ASP A 36 -0.53 -8.78 5.10
CA ASP A 36 -0.09 -10.09 5.60
C ASP A 36 1.02 -9.96 6.66
N ASN A 37 0.84 -9.04 7.61
CA ASN A 37 1.81 -8.76 8.67
C ASN A 37 3.14 -8.22 8.15
N THR A 38 3.16 -7.74 6.93
CA THR A 38 4.36 -7.14 6.33
C THR A 38 4.10 -5.69 6.03
N GLU A 39 4.98 -4.82 6.49
CA GLU A 39 4.86 -3.40 6.18
C GLU A 39 5.39 -3.12 4.79
N MET A 40 4.56 -2.49 3.98
CA MET A 40 4.91 -2.11 2.63
C MET A 40 4.76 -0.61 2.47
N ILE A 41 5.66 -0.01 1.72
CA ILE A 41 5.56 1.40 1.38
C ILE A 41 5.11 1.50 -0.07
N LEU A 42 3.99 2.18 -0.29
CA LEU A 42 3.53 2.49 -1.63
C LEU A 42 3.81 3.95 -1.89
N GLU A 43 4.66 4.22 -2.85
CA GLU A 43 5.09 5.58 -3.16
C GLU A 43 4.66 5.95 -4.56
N LYS A 44 4.09 7.14 -4.69
CA LYS A 44 3.69 7.66 -6.00
C LYS A 44 4.80 8.52 -6.55
N ASP A 45 5.24 8.20 -7.76
CA ASP A 45 6.32 8.95 -8.42
C ASP A 45 5.79 10.16 -9.18
N ASP A 46 6.69 10.90 -9.84
CA ASP A 46 6.33 12.11 -10.58
C ASP A 46 5.40 11.84 -11.74
N GLU A 47 5.43 10.62 -12.26
CA GLU A 47 4.59 10.26 -13.40
C GLU A 47 3.22 9.74 -12.97
N GLY A 48 2.99 9.67 -11.66
CA GLY A 48 1.73 9.20 -11.14
C GLY A 48 1.64 7.69 -10.97
N ASN A 49 2.75 7.01 -11.10
CA ASN A 49 2.79 5.57 -10.92
C ASN A 49 3.16 5.21 -9.50
N PHE A 50 2.52 4.18 -8.98
CA PHE A 50 2.83 3.68 -7.66
C PHE A 50 3.95 2.66 -7.71
N ARG A 51 4.81 2.73 -6.72
CA ARG A 51 5.91 1.80 -6.53
C ARG A 51 5.77 1.15 -5.16
N ALA A 52 5.88 -0.16 -5.10
CA ALA A 52 5.76 -0.89 -3.85
C ALA A 52 7.13 -1.34 -3.38
N MET A 53 7.43 -1.07 -2.11
CA MET A 53 8.71 -1.44 -1.50
C MET A 53 8.45 -2.02 -0.11
N GLU A 54 9.33 -2.91 0.33
CA GLU A 54 9.27 -3.39 1.70
C GLU A 54 9.81 -2.30 2.63
N ALA A 55 9.11 -2.06 3.74
CA ALA A 55 9.57 -1.06 4.70
C ALA A 55 10.83 -1.50 5.41
N ASP A 56 11.01 -2.81 5.59
CA ASP A 56 12.20 -3.37 6.21
C ASP A 56 12.78 -4.46 5.31
N PRO A 57 13.69 -4.08 4.39
CA PRO A 57 14.27 -5.05 3.46
C PRO A 57 15.20 -6.05 4.14
N PHE A 58 15.60 -5.77 5.37
CA PHE A 58 16.47 -6.67 6.10
C PHE A 58 15.71 -7.60 7.03
N SER A 59 14.40 -7.53 7.01
CA SER A 59 13.58 -8.44 7.81
C SER A 59 13.79 -9.87 7.36
N ILE A 60 13.97 -10.75 8.33
CA ILE A 60 14.10 -12.17 8.03
C ILE A 60 12.77 -12.87 7.86
N LYS A 61 11.69 -12.15 7.95
CA LYS A 61 10.38 -12.71 7.61
C LYS A 61 10.35 -13.03 6.12
N LYS A 62 9.97 -14.25 5.83
CA LYS A 62 10.13 -14.80 4.49
C LYS A 62 9.01 -14.52 3.56
N LYS A 63 7.84 -14.22 4.09
CA LYS A 63 6.66 -14.17 3.25
C LYS A 63 6.47 -12.78 2.69
N LYS A 64 6.65 -12.66 1.40
CA LYS A 64 6.32 -11.42 0.70
C LYS A 64 4.84 -11.43 0.38
N PRO A 65 4.18 -10.27 0.43
CA PRO A 65 2.79 -10.19 0.01
C PRO A 65 2.63 -10.62 -1.44
N ASP A 66 1.47 -11.18 -1.76
CA ASP A 66 1.17 -11.58 -3.12
C ASP A 66 1.22 -10.35 -4.03
N PRO A 67 2.04 -10.35 -5.09
CA PRO A 67 2.13 -9.19 -5.98
C PRO A 67 0.79 -8.80 -6.59
N ALA A 68 -0.08 -9.76 -6.86
CA ALA A 68 -1.39 -9.46 -7.40
C ALA A 68 -2.27 -8.74 -6.38
N LEU A 69 -2.14 -9.10 -5.09
CA LEU A 69 -2.86 -8.42 -4.02
C LEU A 69 -2.38 -6.98 -3.91
N VAL A 70 -1.07 -6.76 -3.95
CA VAL A 70 -0.50 -5.41 -3.88
C VAL A 70 -0.99 -4.59 -5.07
N ARG A 71 -1.03 -5.17 -6.25
CA ARG A 71 -1.52 -4.48 -7.44
C ARG A 71 -2.98 -4.09 -7.31
N THR A 72 -3.79 -4.99 -6.75
CA THR A 72 -5.21 -4.71 -6.50
C THR A 72 -5.36 -3.58 -5.49
N LEU A 73 -4.55 -3.61 -4.43
CA LEU A 73 -4.56 -2.53 -3.44
C LEU A 73 -4.22 -1.19 -4.07
N ILE A 74 -3.19 -1.16 -4.92
CA ILE A 74 -2.81 0.06 -5.61
C ILE A 74 -3.97 0.59 -6.45
N GLY A 75 -4.67 -0.29 -7.15
CA GLY A 75 -5.84 0.11 -7.94
C GLY A 75 -6.93 0.71 -7.08
N GLU A 76 -7.18 0.14 -5.90
CA GLU A 76 -8.18 0.69 -4.99
C GLU A 76 -7.74 2.05 -4.45
N MET A 77 -6.48 2.21 -4.15
CA MET A 77 -5.96 3.49 -3.67
C MET A 77 -6.07 4.57 -4.74
N GLU A 78 -5.81 4.22 -5.99
CA GLU A 78 -5.96 5.17 -7.08
C GLU A 78 -7.40 5.63 -7.23
N ARG A 79 -8.35 4.72 -7.03
CA ARG A 79 -9.77 5.08 -7.07
C ARG A 79 -10.16 6.02 -5.94
N ILE A 80 -9.57 5.84 -4.76
CA ILE A 80 -9.85 6.71 -3.62
C ILE A 80 -9.26 8.09 -3.85
N LEU A 81 -8.06 8.16 -4.41
CA LEU A 81 -7.36 9.42 -4.62
C LEU A 81 -7.85 10.18 -5.84
N HIS A 82 -8.43 9.47 -6.79
CA HIS A 82 -8.94 10.07 -8.04
C HIS A 82 -10.36 9.62 -8.28
N PRO A 83 -11.31 10.12 -7.47
CA PRO A 83 -12.73 9.74 -7.60
C PRO A 83 -13.36 10.24 -8.90
#